data_96a613fabe9c4551c11015dd50486d2e
#
_entry.id   96a613fabe9c4551c11015dd50486d2e
#
_cell.length_a   1.000
_cell.length_b   1.000
_cell.length_c   1.000
_cell.angle_alpha   90.00
_cell.angle_beta   90.00
_cell.angle_gamma   90.00
#
_symmetry.space_group_name_H-M   'P 1'
#
loop_
_entity.id
_entity.type
_entity.pdbx_description
1 polymer ?
#
loop_
_entity_poly.entity_id
_entity_poly.type
_entity_poly.pdbx_seq_one_letter_code
_entity_poly.pdbx_strand_id
1 'polypeptide(L)'
;MTSMTMRERILAVVQGRPHDRVPFVMYDGILPVQLVQQHLGRERIGLLRWSNIHRVEHPHCHFETENYYVGKTRWQRNTLHTPSGAIYEERAFETVYDSSSIRKHYIQEPEDYEVFWAYLADCVILEDYARYERDQADLGDDGIPLVAVERTPYQQLWVQWVGLDMLGYHFADYPEHVYHTIDLLRQRARRIFEIARRSPAPFVDFPDNITAPAIGPQRFQEFCVPLYI
;
A
#
# COMPACT_ATOMS: atom_id res chain seq x y z
N MET A 1 -7.76 10.95 36.36
CA MET A 1 -7.15 10.14 35.29
C MET A 1 -5.90 10.89 34.84
N THR A 2 -4.76 10.23 34.79
CA THR A 2 -3.53 10.79 34.19
C THR A 2 -3.80 11.09 32.73
N SER A 3 -3.38 12.27 32.26
CA SER A 3 -3.51 12.64 30.85
C SER A 3 -2.65 11.71 30.00
N MET A 4 -3.26 11.06 29.01
CA MET A 4 -2.54 10.18 28.08
C MET A 4 -1.75 11.01 27.08
N THR A 5 -0.57 10.52 26.68
CA THR A 5 0.16 11.05 25.52
C THR A 5 -0.65 10.77 24.23
N MET A 6 -0.30 11.43 23.13
CA MET A 6 -0.99 11.18 21.87
C MET A 6 -0.75 9.74 21.38
N ARG A 7 0.49 9.25 21.52
CA ARG A 7 0.85 7.86 21.24
C ARG A 7 0.00 6.86 22.04
N GLU A 8 -0.08 7.02 23.35
CA GLU A 8 -0.89 6.12 24.21
C GLU A 8 -2.35 6.11 23.80
N ARG A 9 -2.90 7.27 23.45
CA ARG A 9 -4.30 7.44 23.04
C ARG A 9 -4.58 6.76 21.71
N ILE A 10 -3.72 6.93 20.70
CA ILE A 10 -3.83 6.27 19.40
C ILE A 10 -3.78 4.74 19.59
N LEU A 11 -2.81 4.24 20.34
CA LEU A 11 -2.68 2.81 20.63
C LEU A 11 -3.89 2.26 21.39
N ALA A 12 -4.44 3.02 22.34
CA ALA A 12 -5.64 2.60 23.08
C ALA A 12 -6.84 2.45 22.14
N VAL A 13 -7.06 3.40 21.23
CA VAL A 13 -8.15 3.33 20.24
C VAL A 13 -8.00 2.13 19.32
N VAL A 14 -6.82 1.95 18.71
CA VAL A 14 -6.55 0.83 17.77
C VAL A 14 -6.72 -0.53 18.46
N GLN A 15 -6.36 -0.63 19.73
CA GLN A 15 -6.45 -1.87 20.51
C GLN A 15 -7.79 -2.03 21.24
N GLY A 16 -8.79 -1.16 21.02
CA GLY A 16 -10.09 -1.21 21.67
C GLY A 16 -10.03 -0.99 23.20
N ARG A 17 -8.99 -0.30 23.69
CA ARG A 17 -8.80 -0.02 25.13
C ARG A 17 -9.40 1.32 25.53
N PRO A 18 -9.75 1.50 26.82
CA PRO A 18 -10.22 2.79 27.35
C PRO A 18 -9.21 3.91 27.10
N HIS A 19 -9.70 5.07 26.70
CA HIS A 19 -8.94 6.28 26.44
C HIS A 19 -9.65 7.51 27.00
N ASP A 20 -8.90 8.60 27.23
CA ASP A 20 -9.42 9.82 27.83
C ASP A 20 -10.24 10.67 26.84
N ARG A 21 -9.86 10.65 25.55
CA ARG A 21 -10.57 11.30 24.45
C ARG A 21 -10.21 10.65 23.11
N VAL A 22 -11.04 10.81 22.08
CA VAL A 22 -10.74 10.38 20.71
C VAL A 22 -9.57 11.20 20.17
N PRO A 23 -8.49 10.56 19.67
CA PRO A 23 -7.37 11.28 19.10
C PRO A 23 -7.74 11.88 17.73
N PHE A 24 -7.36 13.14 17.52
CA PHE A 24 -7.33 13.72 16.19
C PHE A 24 -5.94 13.48 15.60
N VAL A 25 -5.86 12.85 14.41
CA VAL A 25 -4.60 12.43 13.81
C VAL A 25 -4.45 12.92 12.39
N MET A 26 -3.21 13.08 11.93
CA MET A 26 -2.87 13.38 10.54
C MET A 26 -1.65 12.57 10.09
N TYR A 27 -1.51 12.36 8.79
CA TYR A 27 -0.25 11.88 8.22
C TYR A 27 0.79 13.00 8.24
N ASP A 28 1.98 12.72 8.75
CA ASP A 28 3.04 13.73 8.93
C ASP A 28 3.64 14.26 7.62
N GLY A 29 3.41 13.59 6.49
CA GLY A 29 3.87 14.01 5.16
C GLY A 29 2.88 14.90 4.37
N ILE A 30 1.65 15.15 4.89
CA ILE A 30 0.62 15.90 4.13
C ILE A 30 0.73 17.41 4.35
N LEU A 31 0.94 17.83 5.57
CA LEU A 31 1.05 19.24 5.94
C LEU A 31 2.34 19.48 6.76
N PRO A 32 2.86 20.72 6.79
CA PRO A 32 3.99 21.05 7.66
C PRO A 32 3.62 20.85 9.13
N VAL A 33 4.09 19.75 9.72
CA VAL A 33 3.76 19.33 11.10
C VAL A 33 3.98 20.45 12.12
N GLN A 34 5.13 21.13 12.05
CA GLN A 34 5.46 22.23 12.96
C GLN A 34 4.43 23.35 12.92
N LEU A 35 3.99 23.74 11.72
CA LEU A 35 2.99 24.79 11.55
C LEU A 35 1.64 24.38 12.14
N VAL A 36 1.21 23.13 11.89
CA VAL A 36 -0.05 22.59 12.41
C VAL A 36 -0.01 22.51 13.93
N GLN A 37 1.09 22.02 14.51
CA GLN A 37 1.27 21.94 15.96
C GLN A 37 1.35 23.31 16.64
N GLN A 38 1.94 24.32 15.99
CA GLN A 38 1.95 25.71 16.49
C GLN A 38 0.53 26.30 16.58
N HIS A 39 -0.36 25.98 15.64
CA HIS A 39 -1.71 26.52 15.62
C HIS A 39 -2.70 25.76 16.49
N LEU A 40 -2.61 24.44 16.52
CA LEU A 40 -3.56 23.58 17.21
C LEU A 40 -3.13 23.15 18.62
N GLY A 41 -1.83 23.18 18.90
CA GLY A 41 -1.21 22.59 20.08
C GLY A 41 -0.73 21.16 19.82
N ARG A 42 0.50 20.87 20.24
CA ARG A 42 1.15 19.55 20.06
C ARG A 42 0.33 18.41 20.70
N GLU A 43 -0.30 18.68 21.83
CA GLU A 43 -1.11 17.72 22.59
C GLU A 43 -2.47 17.43 21.95
N ARG A 44 -2.89 18.18 20.93
CA ARG A 44 -4.20 18.06 20.28
C ARG A 44 -4.18 17.27 18.98
N ILE A 45 -3.00 17.14 18.36
CA ILE A 45 -2.87 16.43 17.09
C ILE A 45 -1.84 15.31 17.19
N GLY A 46 -2.23 14.12 16.79
CA GLY A 46 -1.37 12.96 16.67
C GLY A 46 -0.82 12.79 15.27
N LEU A 47 0.34 12.18 15.17
CA LEU A 47 1.03 11.95 13.91
C LEU A 47 1.00 10.47 13.53
N LEU A 48 0.67 10.21 12.27
CA LEU A 48 0.80 8.90 11.64
C LEU A 48 1.87 9.00 10.57
N ARG A 49 2.90 8.19 10.67
CA ARG A 49 3.99 8.13 9.70
C ARG A 49 4.03 6.79 9.00
N TRP A 50 3.93 6.80 7.67
CA TRP A 50 4.09 5.59 6.89
C TRP A 50 5.49 4.99 7.10
N SER A 51 5.50 3.74 7.54
CA SER A 51 6.71 2.99 7.83
C SER A 51 6.64 1.59 7.24
N ASN A 52 7.73 0.85 7.32
CA ASN A 52 7.81 -0.53 6.86
C ASN A 52 8.63 -1.39 7.82
N ILE A 53 8.47 -2.70 7.70
CA ILE A 53 9.11 -3.73 8.52
C ILE A 53 9.85 -4.77 7.68
N HIS A 54 9.88 -4.59 6.37
CA HIS A 54 10.53 -5.45 5.42
C HIS A 54 11.09 -4.65 4.25
N ARG A 55 12.02 -5.23 3.54
CA ARG A 55 12.48 -4.74 2.25
C ARG A 55 12.29 -5.82 1.19
N VAL A 56 12.13 -5.39 -0.03
CA VAL A 56 11.93 -6.25 -1.18
C VAL A 56 13.07 -6.03 -2.16
N GLU A 57 13.66 -7.11 -2.63
CA GLU A 57 14.71 -7.11 -3.65
C GLU A 57 14.22 -7.90 -4.87
N HIS A 58 14.63 -7.46 -6.05
CA HIS A 58 14.38 -8.12 -7.32
C HIS A 58 15.72 -8.20 -8.06
N PRO A 59 16.47 -9.32 -7.95
CA PRO A 59 17.81 -9.44 -8.51
C PRO A 59 17.89 -9.30 -10.04
N HIS A 60 16.82 -9.68 -10.76
CA HIS A 60 16.80 -9.74 -12.22
C HIS A 60 15.73 -8.84 -12.85
N CYS A 61 14.88 -8.19 -12.02
CA CYS A 61 13.84 -7.28 -12.47
C CYS A 61 14.12 -5.86 -12.02
N HIS A 62 13.75 -4.88 -12.83
CA HIS A 62 13.89 -3.47 -12.47
C HIS A 62 12.80 -2.62 -13.13
N PHE A 63 12.57 -1.44 -12.56
CA PHE A 63 11.69 -0.43 -13.12
C PHE A 63 12.50 0.67 -13.77
N GLU A 64 12.06 1.09 -14.96
CA GLU A 64 12.53 2.28 -15.64
C GLU A 64 11.40 3.32 -15.66
N THR A 65 11.74 4.57 -15.33
CA THR A 65 10.75 5.66 -15.28
C THR A 65 11.10 6.75 -16.28
N GLU A 66 10.17 7.04 -17.17
CA GLU A 66 10.24 8.14 -18.15
C GLU A 66 9.19 9.20 -17.84
N ASN A 67 9.59 10.47 -17.77
CA ASN A 67 8.67 11.59 -17.64
C ASN A 67 8.56 12.35 -18.96
N TYR A 68 7.35 12.67 -19.36
CA TYR A 68 7.07 13.39 -20.60
C TYR A 68 5.82 14.28 -20.46
N TYR A 69 5.51 15.08 -21.49
CA TYR A 69 4.37 15.97 -21.49
C TYR A 69 3.42 15.68 -22.65
N VAL A 70 2.13 15.64 -22.37
CA VAL A 70 1.06 15.66 -23.37
C VAL A 70 0.31 16.97 -23.21
N GLY A 71 0.55 17.90 -24.11
CA GLY A 71 0.09 19.29 -23.94
C GLY A 71 0.75 19.94 -22.72
N LYS A 72 -0.07 20.33 -21.73
CA LYS A 72 0.38 20.92 -20.47
C LYS A 72 0.42 19.91 -19.30
N THR A 73 -0.06 18.71 -19.53
CA THR A 73 -0.14 17.68 -18.49
C THR A 73 1.16 16.88 -18.45
N ARG A 74 1.74 16.76 -17.26
CA ARG A 74 2.88 15.85 -17.00
C ARG A 74 2.37 14.42 -17.00
N TRP A 75 3.07 13.56 -17.71
CA TRP A 75 2.85 12.12 -17.74
C TRP A 75 4.12 11.39 -17.29
N GLN A 76 3.92 10.20 -16.78
CA GLN A 76 5.00 9.29 -16.40
C GLN A 76 4.66 7.91 -16.93
N ARG A 77 5.65 7.28 -17.60
CA ARG A 77 5.63 5.86 -17.94
C ARG A 77 6.59 5.14 -17.01
N ASN A 78 6.11 4.10 -16.35
CA ASN A 78 6.91 3.19 -15.55
C ASN A 78 6.94 1.83 -16.26
N THR A 79 8.09 1.42 -16.75
CA THR A 79 8.29 0.14 -17.44
C THR A 79 8.91 -0.86 -16.47
N LEU A 80 8.26 -1.99 -16.28
CA LEU A 80 8.80 -3.14 -15.57
C LEU A 80 9.53 -4.03 -16.57
N HIS A 81 10.84 -4.23 -16.37
CA HIS A 81 11.68 -5.15 -17.12
C HIS A 81 11.89 -6.43 -16.31
N THR A 82 11.69 -7.58 -16.95
CA THR A 82 11.90 -8.93 -16.39
C THR A 82 12.61 -9.82 -17.41
N PRO A 83 13.13 -10.99 -17.00
CA PRO A 83 13.66 -11.97 -17.96
C PRO A 83 12.65 -12.48 -19.00
N SER A 84 11.34 -12.39 -18.70
CA SER A 84 10.25 -12.81 -19.60
C SER A 84 9.75 -11.69 -20.53
N GLY A 85 10.27 -10.46 -20.42
CA GLY A 85 9.83 -9.33 -21.23
C GLY A 85 9.62 -8.05 -20.42
N ALA A 86 8.88 -7.11 -21.00
CA ALA A 86 8.60 -5.83 -20.36
C ALA A 86 7.13 -5.42 -20.53
N ILE A 87 6.56 -4.87 -19.46
CA ILE A 87 5.21 -4.27 -19.42
C ILE A 87 5.28 -2.87 -18.79
N TYR A 88 4.33 -1.99 -19.08
CA TYR A 88 4.38 -0.63 -18.55
C TYR A 88 3.01 -0.09 -18.14
N GLU A 89 3.03 0.81 -17.16
CA GLU A 89 1.90 1.67 -16.82
C GLU A 89 2.14 3.10 -17.27
N GLU A 90 1.07 3.86 -17.44
CA GLU A 90 1.13 5.31 -17.67
C GLU A 90 0.25 6.05 -16.67
N ARG A 91 0.79 7.16 -16.15
CA ARG A 91 0.11 8.05 -15.21
C ARG A 91 0.07 9.46 -15.76
N ALA A 92 -1.07 10.12 -15.59
CA ALA A 92 -1.20 11.56 -15.79
C ALA A 92 -1.25 12.27 -14.43
N PHE A 93 -0.51 13.38 -14.31
CA PHE A 93 -0.42 14.15 -13.08
C PHE A 93 -1.33 15.39 -13.16
N GLU A 94 -2.03 15.60 -12.08
CA GLU A 94 -2.88 16.75 -11.89
C GLU A 94 -2.04 17.92 -11.36
N THR A 95 -2.28 19.13 -11.89
CA THR A 95 -1.37 20.27 -11.70
C THR A 95 -1.50 20.96 -10.35
N VAL A 96 -2.63 20.81 -9.65
CA VAL A 96 -2.88 21.53 -8.39
C VAL A 96 -2.28 20.82 -7.21
N TYR A 97 -2.47 19.52 -7.11
CA TYR A 97 -2.04 18.72 -5.96
C TYR A 97 -0.89 17.75 -6.27
N ASP A 98 -0.39 17.77 -7.51
CA ASP A 98 0.61 16.80 -8.02
C ASP A 98 0.19 15.32 -7.80
N SER A 99 -1.11 15.08 -7.63
CA SER A 99 -1.67 13.74 -7.57
C SER A 99 -1.67 13.10 -8.95
N SER A 100 -1.55 11.77 -9.02
CA SER A 100 -1.55 11.07 -10.30
C SER A 100 -2.71 10.10 -10.41
N SER A 101 -3.19 9.89 -11.64
CA SER A 101 -4.15 8.85 -11.98
C SER A 101 -3.56 7.92 -13.02
N ILE A 102 -3.70 6.61 -12.82
CA ILE A 102 -3.28 5.60 -13.79
C ILE A 102 -4.22 5.71 -15.01
N ARG A 103 -3.63 5.82 -16.21
CA ARG A 103 -4.31 5.88 -17.49
C ARG A 103 -4.19 4.59 -18.29
N LYS A 104 -3.09 3.86 -18.06
CA LYS A 104 -2.85 2.52 -18.55
C LYS A 104 -2.21 1.71 -17.44
N HIS A 105 -2.79 0.59 -17.08
CA HIS A 105 -2.20 -0.37 -16.15
C HIS A 105 -1.20 -1.28 -16.87
N TYR A 106 -0.34 -1.95 -16.10
CA TYR A 106 0.69 -2.83 -16.63
C TYR A 106 0.15 -3.98 -17.47
N ILE A 107 -0.88 -4.66 -16.98
CA ILE A 107 -1.46 -5.86 -17.59
C ILE A 107 -2.69 -5.45 -18.39
N GLN A 108 -2.62 -5.63 -19.71
CA GLN A 108 -3.71 -5.35 -20.66
C GLN A 108 -4.15 -6.60 -21.39
N GLU A 109 -3.21 -7.49 -21.70
CA GLU A 109 -3.43 -8.72 -22.47
C GLU A 109 -2.99 -9.93 -21.63
N PRO A 110 -3.46 -11.16 -21.95
CA PRO A 110 -3.11 -12.36 -21.17
C PRO A 110 -1.59 -12.65 -21.14
N GLU A 111 -0.84 -12.29 -22.17
CA GLU A 111 0.61 -12.47 -22.23
C GLU A 111 1.36 -11.60 -21.21
N ASP A 112 0.80 -10.47 -20.81
CA ASP A 112 1.38 -9.57 -19.81
C ASP A 112 1.48 -10.24 -18.42
N TYR A 113 0.62 -11.23 -18.15
CA TYR A 113 0.68 -11.99 -16.89
C TYR A 113 1.98 -12.75 -16.72
N GLU A 114 2.55 -13.31 -17.80
CA GLU A 114 3.81 -14.06 -17.73
C GLU A 114 4.97 -13.15 -17.29
N VAL A 115 4.99 -11.89 -17.76
CA VAL A 115 5.97 -10.90 -17.35
C VAL A 115 5.78 -10.57 -15.86
N PHE A 116 4.53 -10.41 -15.41
CA PHE A 116 4.24 -10.13 -14.01
C PHE A 116 4.56 -11.33 -13.10
N TRP A 117 4.31 -12.56 -13.53
CA TRP A 117 4.70 -13.76 -12.77
C TRP A 117 6.22 -13.88 -12.63
N ALA A 118 6.98 -13.55 -13.67
CA ALA A 118 8.44 -13.50 -13.58
C ALA A 118 8.90 -12.48 -12.53
N TYR A 119 8.26 -11.31 -12.46
CA TYR A 119 8.51 -10.33 -11.41
C TYR A 119 8.20 -10.85 -10.01
N LEU A 120 7.07 -11.53 -9.83
CA LEU A 120 6.69 -12.10 -8.54
C LEU A 120 7.64 -13.24 -8.12
N ALA A 121 8.08 -14.06 -9.07
CA ALA A 121 9.04 -15.14 -8.83
C ALA A 121 10.45 -14.62 -8.45
N ASP A 122 10.86 -13.47 -8.97
CA ASP A 122 12.15 -12.82 -8.67
C ASP A 122 12.17 -12.13 -7.30
N CYS A 123 11.02 -12.07 -6.62
CA CYS A 123 10.84 -11.31 -5.39
C CYS A 123 11.50 -11.99 -4.18
N VAL A 124 12.44 -11.31 -3.53
CA VAL A 124 13.05 -11.69 -2.26
C VAL A 124 12.59 -10.72 -1.17
N ILE A 125 11.84 -11.24 -0.18
CA ILE A 125 11.32 -10.45 0.93
C ILE A 125 12.17 -10.71 2.16
N LEU A 126 12.79 -9.67 2.67
CA LEU A 126 13.71 -9.70 3.81
C LEU A 126 13.16 -8.87 4.97
N GLU A 127 13.34 -9.38 6.17
CA GLU A 127 13.03 -8.65 7.40
C GLU A 127 13.94 -7.42 7.54
N ASP A 128 13.35 -6.25 7.84
CA ASP A 128 14.07 -5.00 8.09
C ASP A 128 13.23 -4.06 8.98
N TYR A 129 13.56 -4.00 10.26
CA TYR A 129 12.85 -3.16 11.24
C TYR A 129 13.50 -1.81 11.48
N ALA A 130 14.67 -1.54 10.87
CA ALA A 130 15.44 -0.35 11.16
C ALA A 130 14.70 0.97 10.86
N ARG A 131 13.87 0.98 9.83
CA ARG A 131 13.04 2.15 9.53
C ARG A 131 11.94 2.34 10.58
N TYR A 132 11.23 1.27 10.93
CA TYR A 132 10.18 1.32 11.96
C TYR A 132 10.72 1.85 13.30
N GLU A 133 11.87 1.32 13.74
CA GLU A 133 12.50 1.72 15.00
C GLU A 133 12.91 3.20 15.00
N ARG A 134 13.50 3.69 13.91
CA ARG A 134 13.82 5.13 13.76
C ARG A 134 12.56 5.99 13.78
N ASP A 135 11.54 5.62 12.99
CA ASP A 135 10.29 6.37 12.92
C ASP A 135 9.58 6.42 14.28
N GLN A 136 9.63 5.31 15.04
CA GLN A 136 9.08 5.25 16.38
C GLN A 136 9.84 6.16 17.36
N ALA A 137 11.18 6.16 17.30
CA ALA A 137 12.00 7.01 18.14
C ALA A 137 11.78 8.51 17.83
N ASP A 138 11.69 8.87 16.55
CA ASP A 138 11.48 10.25 16.11
C ASP A 138 10.09 10.78 16.50
N LEU A 139 9.05 9.97 16.37
CA LEU A 139 7.69 10.38 16.74
C LEU A 139 7.48 10.47 18.25
N GLY A 140 8.19 9.64 19.03
CA GLY A 140 8.09 9.63 20.49
C GLY A 140 6.63 9.56 20.97
N ASP A 141 6.23 10.54 21.79
CA ASP A 141 4.88 10.64 22.37
C ASP A 141 3.84 11.32 21.45
N ASP A 142 4.28 11.90 20.32
CA ASP A 142 3.39 12.64 19.41
C ASP A 142 2.60 11.73 18.45
N GLY A 143 3.02 10.51 18.24
CA GLY A 143 2.39 9.66 17.25
C GLY A 143 2.90 8.23 17.20
N ILE A 144 2.57 7.56 16.10
CA ILE A 144 2.98 6.18 15.84
C ILE A 144 3.42 5.98 14.40
N PRO A 145 4.38 5.09 14.14
CA PRO A 145 4.60 4.57 12.80
C PRO A 145 3.39 3.71 12.38
N LEU A 146 2.89 3.95 11.19
CA LEU A 146 1.83 3.17 10.55
C LEU A 146 2.48 2.21 9.55
N VAL A 147 2.56 0.94 9.92
CA VAL A 147 3.14 -0.09 9.07
C VAL A 147 2.10 -0.54 8.05
N ALA A 148 2.29 -0.14 6.80
CA ALA A 148 1.50 -0.68 5.71
C ALA A 148 2.08 -2.04 5.28
N VAL A 149 1.21 -3.06 5.26
CA VAL A 149 1.43 -4.26 4.45
C VAL A 149 0.91 -4.01 3.04
N GLU A 150 1.12 -4.94 2.13
CA GLU A 150 0.57 -4.79 0.77
C GLU A 150 -0.96 -4.87 0.80
N ARG A 151 -1.60 -4.31 -0.25
CA ARG A 151 -3.03 -4.55 -0.50
C ARG A 151 -3.30 -6.05 -0.61
N THR A 152 -4.53 -6.45 -0.32
CA THR A 152 -4.95 -7.82 -0.63
C THR A 152 -4.77 -8.12 -2.13
N PRO A 153 -4.49 -9.36 -2.53
CA PRO A 153 -4.19 -9.73 -3.92
C PRO A 153 -5.20 -9.21 -4.95
N TYR A 154 -6.48 -9.34 -4.66
CA TYR A 154 -7.53 -8.82 -5.53
C TYR A 154 -7.45 -7.29 -5.67
N GLN A 155 -7.19 -6.60 -4.56
CA GLN A 155 -7.02 -5.14 -4.55
C GLN A 155 -5.77 -4.69 -5.31
N GLN A 156 -4.68 -5.46 -5.24
CA GLN A 156 -3.49 -5.18 -6.04
C GLN A 156 -3.80 -5.26 -7.54
N LEU A 157 -4.55 -6.28 -7.98
CA LEU A 157 -4.90 -6.43 -9.38
C LEU A 157 -5.71 -5.25 -9.90
N TRP A 158 -6.81 -4.89 -9.26
CA TRP A 158 -7.65 -3.85 -9.82
C TRP A 158 -7.14 -2.42 -9.57
N VAL A 159 -6.38 -2.17 -8.49
CA VAL A 159 -5.84 -0.83 -8.20
C VAL A 159 -4.53 -0.55 -8.92
N GLN A 160 -3.65 -1.56 -9.03
CA GLN A 160 -2.25 -1.34 -9.42
C GLN A 160 -1.89 -1.99 -10.76
N TRP A 161 -2.31 -3.24 -11.02
CA TRP A 161 -1.74 -4.04 -12.10
C TRP A 161 -2.60 -4.14 -13.35
N VAL A 162 -3.92 -4.34 -13.22
CA VAL A 162 -4.85 -4.63 -14.33
C VAL A 162 -5.85 -3.49 -14.55
N GLY A 163 -6.37 -2.90 -13.46
CA GLY A 163 -7.50 -1.98 -13.50
C GLY A 163 -8.84 -2.69 -13.36
N LEU A 164 -9.86 -1.96 -12.87
CA LEU A 164 -11.13 -2.56 -12.49
C LEU A 164 -11.89 -3.16 -13.69
N ASP A 165 -11.98 -2.41 -14.79
CA ASP A 165 -12.75 -2.81 -15.96
C ASP A 165 -12.08 -4.01 -16.65
N MET A 166 -10.78 -3.92 -16.92
CA MET A 166 -10.02 -5.01 -17.53
C MET A 166 -10.01 -6.27 -16.67
N LEU A 167 -9.89 -6.13 -15.34
CA LEU A 167 -9.98 -7.29 -14.44
C LEU A 167 -11.33 -7.99 -14.54
N GLY A 168 -12.40 -7.23 -14.77
CA GLY A 168 -13.73 -7.81 -15.03
C GLY A 168 -13.76 -8.66 -16.30
N TYR A 169 -13.16 -8.19 -17.40
CA TYR A 169 -13.02 -8.97 -18.64
C TYR A 169 -12.09 -10.17 -18.46
N HIS A 170 -10.94 -10.01 -17.79
CA HIS A 170 -10.02 -11.11 -17.56
C HIS A 170 -10.61 -12.21 -16.67
N PHE A 171 -11.50 -11.90 -15.74
CA PHE A 171 -12.23 -12.94 -15.00
C PHE A 171 -13.17 -13.76 -15.89
N ALA A 172 -13.71 -13.15 -16.95
CA ALA A 172 -14.60 -13.85 -17.89
C ALA A 172 -13.81 -14.66 -18.92
N ASP A 173 -12.75 -14.09 -19.49
CA ASP A 173 -12.05 -14.63 -20.65
C ASP A 173 -10.81 -15.47 -20.28
N TYR A 174 -10.13 -15.11 -19.16
CA TYR A 174 -8.86 -15.71 -18.72
C TYR A 174 -8.84 -15.98 -17.20
N PRO A 175 -9.87 -16.64 -16.63
CA PRO A 175 -9.99 -16.81 -15.17
C PRO A 175 -8.78 -17.52 -14.55
N GLU A 176 -8.16 -18.46 -15.25
CA GLU A 176 -6.98 -19.18 -14.78
C GLU A 176 -5.79 -18.26 -14.54
N HIS A 177 -5.56 -17.23 -15.37
CA HIS A 177 -4.48 -16.26 -15.19
C HIS A 177 -4.73 -15.39 -13.94
N VAL A 178 -5.99 -14.97 -13.75
CA VAL A 178 -6.37 -14.15 -12.60
C VAL A 178 -6.23 -14.94 -11.30
N TYR A 179 -6.78 -16.16 -11.24
CA TYR A 179 -6.70 -16.99 -10.03
C TYR A 179 -5.26 -17.39 -9.71
N HIS A 180 -4.47 -17.77 -10.72
CA HIS A 180 -3.05 -18.08 -10.53
C HIS A 180 -2.29 -16.87 -9.96
N THR A 181 -2.53 -15.67 -10.49
CA THR A 181 -1.90 -14.44 -10.00
C THR A 181 -2.31 -14.12 -8.57
N ILE A 182 -3.59 -14.29 -8.22
CA ILE A 182 -4.07 -14.13 -6.84
C ILE A 182 -3.34 -15.09 -5.91
N ASP A 183 -3.09 -16.33 -6.31
CA ASP A 183 -2.39 -17.30 -5.48
C ASP A 183 -0.90 -16.96 -5.30
N LEU A 184 -0.22 -16.49 -6.33
CA LEU A 184 1.16 -16.00 -6.21
C LEU A 184 1.25 -14.78 -5.25
N LEU A 185 0.35 -13.83 -5.38
CA LEU A 185 0.26 -12.69 -4.48
C LEU A 185 -0.09 -13.08 -3.04
N ARG A 186 -0.93 -14.11 -2.84
CA ARG A 186 -1.19 -14.67 -1.50
C ARG A 186 0.05 -15.29 -0.87
N GLN A 187 0.86 -15.99 -1.64
CA GLN A 187 2.13 -16.56 -1.15
C GLN A 187 3.09 -15.44 -0.71
N ARG A 188 3.18 -14.38 -1.49
CA ARG A 188 3.93 -13.18 -1.15
C ARG A 188 3.41 -12.53 0.14
N ALA A 189 2.11 -12.32 0.26
CA ALA A 189 1.48 -11.74 1.45
C ALA A 189 1.75 -12.55 2.71
N ARG A 190 1.69 -13.88 2.65
CA ARG A 190 2.03 -14.77 3.79
C ARG A 190 3.43 -14.51 4.31
N ARG A 191 4.41 -14.32 3.43
CA ARG A 191 5.79 -14.01 3.84
C ARG A 191 5.87 -12.68 4.58
N ILE A 192 5.16 -11.66 4.10
CA ILE A 192 5.09 -10.35 4.76
C ILE A 192 4.41 -10.48 6.14
N PHE A 193 3.34 -11.26 6.25
CA PHE A 193 2.64 -11.47 7.53
C PHE A 193 3.48 -12.24 8.55
N GLU A 194 4.30 -13.19 8.11
CA GLU A 194 5.27 -13.86 9.00
C GLU A 194 6.27 -12.85 9.60
N ILE A 195 6.75 -11.89 8.79
CA ILE A 195 7.62 -10.82 9.25
C ILE A 195 6.85 -9.88 10.20
N ALA A 196 5.62 -9.47 9.81
CA ALA A 196 4.78 -8.61 10.61
C ALA A 196 4.49 -9.19 12.00
N ARG A 197 4.20 -10.49 12.09
CA ARG A 197 3.95 -11.18 13.36
C ARG A 197 5.14 -11.16 14.31
N ARG A 198 6.37 -11.08 13.79
CA ARG A 198 7.61 -11.02 14.59
C ARG A 198 8.08 -9.60 14.84
N SER A 199 7.49 -8.62 14.15
CA SER A 199 7.90 -7.23 14.21
C SER A 199 7.55 -6.57 15.54
N PRO A 200 8.22 -5.47 15.90
CA PRO A 200 7.85 -4.65 17.04
C PRO A 200 6.58 -3.80 16.82
N ALA A 201 5.99 -3.80 15.61
CA ALA A 201 4.79 -3.05 15.30
C ALA A 201 3.57 -3.66 16.02
N PRO A 202 2.79 -2.87 16.77
CA PRO A 202 1.65 -3.37 17.53
C PRO A 202 0.43 -3.71 16.66
N PHE A 203 0.41 -3.28 15.41
CA PHE A 203 -0.60 -3.54 14.39
C PHE A 203 -0.05 -3.20 13.02
N VAL A 204 -0.75 -3.62 11.98
CA VAL A 204 -0.45 -3.29 10.57
C VAL A 204 -1.68 -2.71 9.90
N ASP A 205 -1.48 -1.96 8.84
CA ASP A 205 -2.51 -1.36 8.00
C ASP A 205 -2.57 -2.07 6.64
N PHE A 206 -3.78 -2.44 6.22
CA PHE A 206 -4.07 -2.89 4.86
C PHE A 206 -4.57 -1.68 4.07
N PRO A 207 -3.80 -1.12 3.14
CA PRO A 207 -4.20 0.07 2.41
C PRO A 207 -5.22 -0.24 1.29
N ASP A 208 -6.21 -1.07 1.61
CA ASP A 208 -7.23 -1.53 0.67
C ASP A 208 -8.31 -0.48 0.41
N ASN A 209 -8.74 -0.36 -0.84
CA ASN A 209 -9.84 0.51 -1.25
C ASN A 209 -11.15 -0.28 -1.19
N ILE A 210 -11.70 -0.47 0.01
CA ILE A 210 -12.95 -1.24 0.20
C ILE A 210 -14.16 -0.34 -0.07
N THR A 211 -14.66 -0.40 -1.29
CA THR A 211 -15.90 0.28 -1.69
C THR A 211 -16.89 -0.72 -2.27
N ALA A 212 -18.11 -0.74 -1.72
CA ALA A 212 -19.12 -1.71 -2.11
C ALA A 212 -19.44 -1.71 -3.63
N PRO A 213 -19.53 -0.55 -4.32
CA PRO A 213 -19.76 -0.52 -5.76
C PRO A 213 -18.65 -1.17 -6.59
N ALA A 214 -17.39 -1.07 -6.15
CA ALA A 214 -16.23 -1.57 -6.90
C ALA A 214 -15.98 -3.06 -6.65
N ILE A 215 -16.05 -3.51 -5.40
CA ILE A 215 -15.68 -4.88 -5.05
C ILE A 215 -16.90 -5.82 -4.95
N GLY A 216 -18.01 -5.33 -4.44
CA GLY A 216 -19.21 -6.12 -4.12
C GLY A 216 -18.99 -7.10 -2.95
N PRO A 217 -20.08 -7.56 -2.30
CA PRO A 217 -19.98 -8.41 -1.12
C PRO A 217 -19.38 -9.79 -1.42
N GLN A 218 -19.70 -10.38 -2.58
CA GLN A 218 -19.21 -11.71 -2.94
C GLN A 218 -17.69 -11.73 -3.11
N ARG A 219 -17.13 -10.82 -3.93
CA ARG A 219 -15.67 -10.74 -4.16
C ARG A 219 -14.91 -10.33 -2.90
N PHE A 220 -15.51 -9.48 -2.08
CA PHE A 220 -14.94 -9.14 -0.77
C PHE A 220 -14.78 -10.38 0.12
N GLN A 221 -15.84 -11.20 0.24
CA GLN A 221 -15.80 -12.44 1.02
C GLN A 221 -14.80 -13.46 0.45
N GLU A 222 -14.72 -13.58 -0.87
CA GLU A 222 -13.87 -14.56 -1.54
C GLU A 222 -12.38 -14.18 -1.50
N PHE A 223 -12.06 -12.91 -1.76
CA PHE A 223 -10.67 -12.49 -2.01
C PHE A 223 -10.01 -11.66 -0.90
N CYS A 224 -10.78 -10.95 -0.08
CA CYS A 224 -10.22 -10.07 0.95
C CYS A 224 -10.33 -10.68 2.35
N VAL A 225 -11.51 -11.13 2.75
CA VAL A 225 -11.75 -11.66 4.11
C VAL A 225 -10.76 -12.76 4.52
N PRO A 226 -10.38 -13.75 3.67
CA PRO A 226 -9.43 -14.79 4.06
C PRO A 226 -8.02 -14.31 4.41
N LEU A 227 -7.70 -13.04 4.13
CA LEU A 227 -6.41 -12.44 4.47
C LEU A 227 -6.46 -11.54 5.70
N TYR A 228 -7.67 -11.18 6.16
CA TYR A 228 -7.85 -10.39 7.38
C TYR A 228 -8.02 -11.27 8.64
N ILE A 229 -8.24 -12.56 8.48
CA ILE A 229 -8.44 -13.56 9.54
C ILE A 229 -7.19 -14.42 9.68
#